data_e12339e2b27ab479e3398a568d5f6ff9
#
_entry.id   e12339e2b27ab479e3398a568d5f6ff9
#
_cell.length_a   1.000
_cell.length_b   1.000
_cell.length_c   1.000
_cell.angle_alpha   90.00
_cell.angle_beta   90.00
_cell.angle_gamma   90.00
#
_symmetry.space_group_name_H-M   'P 1'
#
loop_
_entity.id
_entity.type
_entity.pdbx_description
1 polymer ?
#
loop_
_entity_poly.entity_id
_entity_poly.type
_entity_poly.pdbx_seq_one_letter_code
_entity_poly.pdbx_strand_id
1 'polypeptide(L)'
;MPRLRRIPPPGVDPELLVKDAAKLMPDPTRRLFLRGGASLGALAFLTGCDIVDGTSAEQVLMKISRFNDRAQAWLFNPNKLAPTYPDSAVRRPFPFNAYYPEDEAPEVDGEDYKLEVGGMVDNTKSWTLDELYALPQETQITRLVCVEGWSAIGKWTGSPLREFLRRIGADTRAKYVWFRCAEGYSTSIDMPTALHPQTQMTFKFDGEILPRKYGFPMKVRMPTKLGFKNPKHVMEIAVTDKYLGGYWEDQGYNWFSGL
;
A
#
# COMPACT_ATOMS: atom_id res chain seq x y z
N MET A 1 9.26 10.88 -29.93
CA MET A 1 9.35 12.05 -29.05
C MET A 1 10.79 12.49 -28.94
N PRO A 2 11.18 13.74 -29.26
CA PRO A 2 12.56 14.19 -29.19
C PRO A 2 12.99 14.31 -27.72
N ARG A 3 14.20 13.81 -27.43
CA ARG A 3 14.84 13.95 -26.12
C ARG A 3 15.15 15.41 -25.85
N LEU A 4 14.58 16.00 -24.84
CA LEU A 4 14.97 17.32 -24.34
C LEU A 4 16.40 17.25 -23.79
N ARG A 5 17.36 17.83 -24.54
CA ARG A 5 18.69 18.13 -24.01
C ARG A 5 18.53 19.25 -22.98
N ARG A 6 18.80 18.96 -21.70
CA ARG A 6 18.94 20.00 -20.68
C ARG A 6 20.19 20.81 -21.03
N ILE A 7 20.03 22.07 -21.39
CA ILE A 7 21.12 23.04 -21.56
C ILE A 7 21.54 23.45 -20.13
N PRO A 8 22.82 23.31 -19.76
CA PRO A 8 23.30 23.79 -18.47
C PRO A 8 23.19 25.32 -18.43
N PRO A 9 23.00 25.94 -17.22
CA PRO A 9 22.94 27.38 -17.09
C PRO A 9 24.26 28.04 -17.58
N PRO A 10 24.19 29.23 -18.21
CA PRO A 10 25.38 29.92 -18.75
C PRO A 10 26.35 30.26 -17.61
N GLY A 11 27.61 29.85 -17.71
CA GLY A 11 28.68 30.15 -16.78
C GLY A 11 29.25 28.96 -15.99
N VAL A 12 28.76 27.75 -16.19
CA VAL A 12 29.30 26.55 -15.52
C VAL A 12 30.10 25.73 -16.54
N ASP A 13 31.43 25.62 -16.29
CA ASP A 13 32.33 24.79 -17.12
C ASP A 13 31.98 23.30 -16.89
N PRO A 14 31.60 22.55 -17.94
CA PRO A 14 31.25 21.11 -17.86
C PRO A 14 32.39 20.26 -17.29
N GLU A 15 33.67 20.61 -17.52
CA GLU A 15 34.79 19.87 -16.97
C GLU A 15 34.97 20.06 -15.45
N LEU A 16 34.59 21.22 -14.91
CA LEU A 16 34.57 21.48 -13.46
C LEU A 16 33.48 20.65 -12.75
N LEU A 17 32.30 20.52 -13.37
CA LEU A 17 31.22 19.69 -12.84
C LEU A 17 31.59 18.20 -12.80
N VAL A 18 32.30 17.70 -13.76
CA VAL A 18 32.78 16.31 -13.82
C VAL A 18 33.87 16.08 -12.76
N LYS A 19 34.80 17.05 -12.57
CA LYS A 19 35.87 16.96 -11.55
C LYS A 19 35.32 17.04 -10.11
N ASP A 20 34.30 17.87 -9.87
CA ASP A 20 33.68 17.98 -8.57
C ASP A 20 32.76 16.77 -8.27
N ALA A 21 32.07 16.21 -9.27
CA ALA A 21 31.34 14.96 -9.11
C ALA A 21 32.27 13.78 -8.82
N ALA A 22 33.47 13.74 -9.42
CA ALA A 22 34.47 12.72 -9.14
C ALA A 22 35.06 12.80 -7.71
N LYS A 23 35.12 14.01 -7.11
CA LYS A 23 35.55 14.20 -5.71
C LYS A 23 34.50 13.78 -4.68
N LEU A 24 33.22 13.76 -5.07
CA LEU A 24 32.11 13.34 -4.21
C LEU A 24 31.82 11.85 -4.30
N MET A 25 32.42 11.13 -5.25
CA MET A 25 32.30 9.67 -5.32
C MET A 25 33.42 9.04 -4.49
N PRO A 26 33.10 8.23 -3.47
CA PRO A 26 34.11 7.44 -2.78
C PRO A 26 34.76 6.47 -3.79
N ASP A 27 36.08 6.33 -3.69
CA ASP A 27 36.84 5.39 -4.53
C ASP A 27 36.14 4.04 -4.64
N PRO A 28 35.87 3.53 -5.85
CA PRO A 28 35.16 2.28 -6.01
C PRO A 28 36.03 1.13 -5.50
N THR A 29 35.79 0.74 -4.27
CA THR A 29 36.41 -0.45 -3.71
C THR A 29 36.07 -1.66 -4.59
N ARG A 30 36.97 -2.65 -4.71
CA ARG A 30 36.75 -3.93 -5.41
C ARG A 30 35.37 -4.55 -5.11
N ARG A 31 34.86 -4.36 -3.88
CA ARG A 31 33.51 -4.80 -3.46
C ARG A 31 32.38 -4.05 -4.15
N LEU A 32 32.53 -2.73 -4.37
CA LEU A 32 31.54 -1.92 -5.07
C LEU A 32 31.51 -2.26 -6.56
N PHE A 33 32.68 -2.50 -7.17
CA PHE A 33 32.81 -2.94 -8.56
C PHE A 33 32.21 -4.33 -8.77
N LEU A 34 32.44 -5.27 -7.85
CA LEU A 34 31.85 -6.60 -7.94
C LEU A 34 30.32 -6.59 -7.71
N ARG A 35 29.83 -5.72 -6.80
CA ARG A 35 28.38 -5.51 -6.60
C ARG A 35 27.75 -4.83 -7.80
N GLY A 36 28.38 -3.80 -8.37
CA GLY A 36 27.94 -3.13 -9.59
C GLY A 36 28.01 -4.02 -10.83
N GLY A 37 29.07 -4.84 -10.96
CA GLY A 37 29.21 -5.82 -12.03
C GLY A 37 28.17 -6.94 -11.94
N ALA A 38 27.85 -7.41 -10.75
CA ALA A 38 26.79 -8.39 -10.53
C ALA A 38 25.39 -7.80 -10.87
N SER A 39 25.15 -6.51 -10.53
CA SER A 39 23.90 -5.82 -10.86
C SER A 39 23.77 -5.55 -12.36
N LEU A 40 24.86 -5.16 -13.03
CA LEU A 40 24.91 -4.98 -14.50
C LEU A 40 24.79 -6.32 -15.23
N GLY A 41 25.40 -7.37 -14.73
CA GLY A 41 25.24 -8.73 -15.23
C GLY A 41 23.80 -9.22 -15.10
N ALA A 42 23.16 -8.99 -13.95
CA ALA A 42 21.76 -9.31 -13.76
C ALA A 42 20.84 -8.49 -14.69
N LEU A 43 21.14 -7.19 -14.91
CA LEU A 43 20.41 -6.36 -15.89
C LEU A 43 20.65 -6.85 -17.33
N ALA A 44 21.86 -7.23 -17.71
CA ALA A 44 22.16 -7.77 -19.03
C ALA A 44 21.46 -9.13 -19.26
N PHE A 45 21.35 -9.96 -18.23
CA PHE A 45 20.51 -11.17 -18.26
C PHE A 45 19.03 -10.86 -18.43
N LEU A 46 18.55 -9.72 -17.90
CA LEU A 46 17.15 -9.27 -18.02
C LEU A 46 16.84 -8.62 -19.37
N THR A 47 17.85 -8.04 -20.04
CA THR A 47 17.70 -7.36 -21.34
C THR A 47 18.11 -8.23 -22.52
N GLY A 48 18.76 -9.35 -22.26
CA GLY A 48 19.29 -10.26 -23.28
C GLY A 48 18.42 -11.46 -23.50
N CYS A 49 17.48 -11.37 -24.43
CA CYS A 49 16.97 -12.44 -25.26
C CYS A 49 16.03 -13.47 -24.67
N ASP A 50 15.06 -13.84 -25.44
CA ASP A 50 14.37 -15.11 -25.65
C ASP A 50 15.20 -16.41 -25.42
N ILE A 51 16.06 -16.48 -24.42
CA ILE A 51 17.02 -17.60 -24.22
C ILE A 51 16.55 -18.60 -23.17
N VAL A 52 15.38 -18.39 -22.55
CA VAL A 52 14.85 -19.38 -21.59
C VAL A 52 13.54 -19.92 -22.14
N ASP A 53 13.68 -21.06 -22.82
CA ASP A 53 12.62 -22.01 -23.18
C ASP A 53 11.18 -21.57 -22.86
N GLY A 54 10.50 -20.87 -23.80
CA GLY A 54 9.05 -20.68 -23.80
C GLY A 54 8.47 -19.79 -22.70
N THR A 55 9.28 -19.17 -21.83
CA THR A 55 8.77 -18.20 -20.81
C THR A 55 8.76 -16.80 -21.40
N SER A 56 7.59 -16.16 -21.45
CA SER A 56 7.46 -14.77 -21.89
C SER A 56 8.19 -13.83 -20.94
N ALA A 57 8.66 -12.67 -21.43
CA ALA A 57 9.28 -11.62 -20.61
C ALA A 57 8.36 -11.24 -19.42
N GLU A 58 7.04 -11.25 -19.64
CA GLU A 58 6.02 -11.03 -18.62
C GLU A 58 6.10 -12.05 -17.46
N GLN A 59 6.27 -13.34 -17.79
CA GLN A 59 6.39 -14.38 -16.75
C GLN A 59 7.67 -14.23 -15.93
N VAL A 60 8.76 -13.79 -16.53
CA VAL A 60 10.02 -13.50 -15.82
C VAL A 60 9.83 -12.30 -14.90
N LEU A 61 9.23 -11.22 -15.39
CA LEU A 61 8.95 -10.01 -14.60
C LEU A 61 7.99 -10.33 -13.42
N MET A 62 6.98 -11.14 -13.64
CA MET A 62 6.08 -11.60 -12.58
C MET A 62 6.81 -12.44 -11.50
N LYS A 63 7.75 -13.31 -11.89
CA LYS A 63 8.58 -14.06 -10.92
C LYS A 63 9.45 -13.12 -10.08
N ILE A 64 10.03 -12.10 -10.69
CA ILE A 64 10.84 -11.09 -10.00
C ILE A 64 9.97 -10.27 -9.05
N SER A 65 8.79 -9.84 -9.50
CA SER A 65 7.84 -9.12 -8.64
C SER A 65 7.45 -9.93 -7.40
N ARG A 66 7.11 -11.20 -7.57
CA ARG A 66 6.80 -12.12 -6.45
C ARG A 66 7.99 -12.40 -5.52
N PHE A 67 9.21 -12.36 -6.06
CA PHE A 67 10.41 -12.43 -5.23
C PHE A 67 10.56 -11.17 -4.38
N ASN A 68 10.37 -9.99 -4.96
CA ASN A 68 10.40 -8.71 -4.27
C ASN A 68 9.33 -8.63 -3.16
N ASP A 69 8.12 -9.12 -3.43
CA ASP A 69 7.05 -9.22 -2.43
C ASP A 69 7.49 -10.03 -1.20
N ARG A 70 8.10 -11.20 -1.44
CA ARG A 70 8.60 -12.06 -0.37
C ARG A 70 9.75 -11.43 0.40
N ALA A 71 10.67 -10.76 -0.30
CA ALA A 71 11.78 -10.06 0.34
C ALA A 71 11.28 -8.90 1.22
N GLN A 72 10.32 -8.12 0.74
CA GLN A 72 9.70 -7.04 1.53
C GLN A 72 8.92 -7.59 2.72
N ALA A 73 8.15 -8.66 2.55
CA ALA A 73 7.41 -9.31 3.63
C ALA A 73 8.36 -9.85 4.72
N TRP A 74 9.51 -10.41 4.32
CA TRP A 74 10.53 -10.90 5.25
C TRP A 74 11.23 -9.76 6.01
N LEU A 75 11.44 -8.61 5.34
CA LEU A 75 12.05 -7.42 5.98
C LEU A 75 11.05 -6.64 6.84
N PHE A 76 9.76 -6.89 6.69
CA PHE A 76 8.72 -6.20 7.43
C PHE A 76 8.76 -6.54 8.92
N ASN A 77 8.85 -5.52 9.75
CA ASN A 77 8.74 -5.68 11.19
C ASN A 77 7.32 -5.29 11.65
N PRO A 78 6.46 -6.27 12.00
CA PRO A 78 5.07 -6.00 12.39
C PRO A 78 4.93 -5.21 13.71
N ASN A 79 6.02 -5.04 14.46
CA ASN A 79 6.04 -4.26 15.70
C ASN A 79 6.56 -2.83 15.51
N LYS A 80 7.08 -2.48 14.31
CA LYS A 80 7.59 -1.15 14.03
C LYS A 80 6.46 -0.22 13.63
N LEU A 81 6.14 0.75 14.48
CA LEU A 81 5.13 1.75 14.20
C LEU A 81 5.58 2.74 13.12
N ALA A 82 4.66 3.10 12.24
CA ALA A 82 4.82 4.25 11.37
C ALA A 82 4.80 5.54 12.21
N PRO A 83 5.53 6.60 11.80
CA PRO A 83 5.55 7.87 12.52
C PRO A 83 4.16 8.47 12.70
N THR A 84 3.90 9.03 13.88
CA THR A 84 2.71 9.84 14.19
C THR A 84 3.07 11.31 14.20
N TYR A 85 2.10 12.18 13.98
CA TYR A 85 2.31 13.61 13.81
C TYR A 85 1.35 14.41 14.70
N PRO A 86 1.69 15.69 15.03
CA PRO A 86 0.77 16.58 15.72
C PRO A 86 -0.38 17.01 14.81
N ASP A 87 -1.50 17.48 15.37
CA ASP A 87 -2.68 17.94 14.61
C ASP A 87 -2.35 19.08 13.65
N SER A 88 -1.40 19.93 14.00
CA SER A 88 -0.91 21.02 13.14
C SER A 88 -0.27 20.56 11.83
N ALA A 89 0.15 19.30 11.74
CA ALA A 89 0.71 18.73 10.52
C ALA A 89 -0.36 18.13 9.57
N VAL A 90 -1.61 18.06 10.01
CA VAL A 90 -2.71 17.53 9.18
C VAL A 90 -2.94 18.45 8.00
N ARG A 91 -2.93 17.86 6.79
CA ARG A 91 -3.19 18.60 5.56
C ARG A 91 -4.68 18.83 5.36
N ARG A 92 -5.08 20.11 5.26
CA ARG A 92 -6.44 20.56 5.01
C ARG A 92 -6.46 21.53 3.83
N PRO A 93 -7.12 21.23 2.69
CA PRO A 93 -7.83 19.99 2.38
C PRO A 93 -6.89 18.79 2.17
N PHE A 94 -7.35 17.59 2.55
CA PHE A 94 -6.62 16.36 2.28
C PHE A 94 -6.77 15.96 0.81
N PRO A 95 -5.69 15.55 0.11
CA PRO A 95 -5.77 15.20 -1.30
C PRO A 95 -6.63 13.95 -1.52
N PHE A 96 -7.39 13.99 -2.61
CA PHE A 96 -8.15 12.84 -3.08
C PHE A 96 -7.21 11.82 -3.75
N ASN A 97 -7.45 10.54 -3.54
CA ASN A 97 -6.75 9.45 -4.21
C ASN A 97 -7.74 8.33 -4.54
N ALA A 98 -7.99 8.10 -5.82
CA ALA A 98 -8.75 6.98 -6.35
C ALA A 98 -8.38 6.78 -7.82
N TYR A 99 -8.86 5.69 -8.43
CA TYR A 99 -8.75 5.45 -9.87
C TYR A 99 -9.96 5.97 -10.66
N TYR A 100 -10.85 6.68 -9.98
CA TYR A 100 -12.03 7.36 -10.53
C TYR A 100 -12.06 8.82 -10.07
N PRO A 101 -12.77 9.72 -10.77
CA PRO A 101 -12.99 11.11 -10.36
C PRO A 101 -13.72 11.24 -9.01
N GLU A 102 -13.54 12.35 -8.31
CA GLU A 102 -14.10 12.54 -6.95
C GLU A 102 -15.63 12.50 -6.93
N ASP A 103 -16.28 13.00 -7.96
CA ASP A 103 -17.73 13.02 -8.14
C ASP A 103 -18.32 11.63 -8.47
N GLU A 104 -17.50 10.72 -9.00
CA GLU A 104 -17.86 9.32 -9.26
C GLU A 104 -17.62 8.38 -8.05
N ALA A 105 -17.21 8.92 -6.89
CA ALA A 105 -17.03 8.10 -5.70
C ALA A 105 -18.33 7.32 -5.37
N PRO A 106 -18.25 6.03 -4.98
CA PRO A 106 -19.41 5.19 -4.69
C PRO A 106 -20.34 5.83 -3.67
N GLU A 107 -21.65 5.75 -3.91
CA GLU A 107 -22.68 6.06 -2.93
C GLU A 107 -23.09 4.78 -2.22
N VAL A 108 -22.83 4.72 -0.91
CA VAL A 108 -23.23 3.62 -0.06
C VAL A 108 -24.16 4.16 1.01
N ASP A 109 -25.37 3.62 1.10
CA ASP A 109 -26.30 3.97 2.16
C ASP A 109 -25.81 3.39 3.49
N GLY A 110 -25.64 4.27 4.49
CA GLY A 110 -25.17 3.86 5.82
C GLY A 110 -26.22 3.09 6.61
N GLU A 111 -27.52 3.32 6.38
CA GLU A 111 -28.60 2.63 7.08
C GLU A 111 -28.73 1.17 6.63
N ASP A 112 -28.53 0.93 5.33
CA ASP A 112 -28.58 -0.41 4.73
C ASP A 112 -27.22 -1.11 4.75
N TYR A 113 -26.15 -0.41 5.12
CA TYR A 113 -24.80 -0.97 5.09
C TYR A 113 -24.62 -2.17 6.01
N LYS A 114 -24.02 -3.21 5.44
CA LYS A 114 -23.58 -4.40 6.18
C LYS A 114 -22.20 -4.80 5.70
N LEU A 115 -21.27 -4.88 6.65
CA LEU A 115 -19.96 -5.47 6.39
C LEU A 115 -20.10 -6.99 6.41
N GLU A 116 -19.85 -7.63 5.28
CA GLU A 116 -19.78 -9.08 5.18
C GLU A 116 -18.46 -9.61 5.73
N VAL A 117 -18.53 -10.76 6.39
CA VAL A 117 -17.37 -11.42 6.97
C VAL A 117 -17.34 -12.86 6.50
N GLY A 118 -16.19 -13.31 5.99
CA GLY A 118 -16.06 -14.65 5.43
C GLY A 118 -14.69 -15.30 5.63
N GLY A 119 -14.58 -16.51 5.08
CA GLY A 119 -13.35 -17.28 5.11
C GLY A 119 -13.08 -18.00 6.44
N MET A 120 -11.82 -18.03 6.87
CA MET A 120 -11.34 -18.77 8.05
C MET A 120 -11.62 -18.00 9.34
N VAL A 121 -12.90 -17.92 9.72
CA VAL A 121 -13.41 -17.22 10.91
C VAL A 121 -14.47 -18.07 11.60
N ASP A 122 -14.65 -17.89 12.92
CA ASP A 122 -15.67 -18.61 13.68
C ASP A 122 -17.05 -17.97 13.50
N ASN A 123 -17.12 -16.67 13.26
CA ASN A 123 -18.37 -15.91 13.19
C ASN A 123 -18.45 -15.15 11.85
N THR A 124 -19.33 -15.59 10.98
CA THR A 124 -19.57 -15.02 9.63
C THR A 124 -20.78 -14.08 9.58
N LYS A 125 -21.31 -13.63 10.73
CA LYS A 125 -22.43 -12.68 10.72
C LYS A 125 -22.01 -11.39 10.02
N SER A 126 -22.94 -10.77 9.30
CA SER A 126 -22.76 -9.41 8.81
C SER A 126 -22.83 -8.40 9.97
N TRP A 127 -22.10 -7.30 9.85
CA TRP A 127 -22.03 -6.23 10.85
C TRP A 127 -22.65 -4.96 10.29
N THR A 128 -23.62 -4.39 11.02
CA THR A 128 -24.19 -3.09 10.69
C THR A 128 -23.20 -1.95 11.00
N LEU A 129 -23.44 -0.77 10.42
CA LEU A 129 -22.59 0.39 10.68
C LEU A 129 -22.60 0.79 12.17
N ASP A 130 -23.76 0.72 12.83
CA ASP A 130 -23.88 1.00 14.27
C ASP A 130 -23.07 0.03 15.13
N GLU A 131 -23.10 -1.25 14.80
CA GLU A 131 -22.27 -2.26 15.49
C GLU A 131 -20.79 -1.99 15.33
N LEU A 132 -20.37 -1.54 14.13
CA LEU A 132 -18.99 -1.16 13.87
C LEU A 132 -18.58 0.12 14.60
N TYR A 133 -19.48 1.11 14.66
CA TYR A 133 -19.23 2.35 15.39
C TYR A 133 -19.16 2.15 16.91
N ALA A 134 -19.83 1.13 17.42
CA ALA A 134 -19.78 0.74 18.84
C ALA A 134 -18.47 0.03 19.24
N LEU A 135 -17.62 -0.33 18.27
CA LEU A 135 -16.30 -0.89 18.58
C LEU A 135 -15.39 0.16 19.25
N PRO A 136 -14.47 -0.25 20.13
CA PRO A 136 -13.46 0.66 20.65
C PRO A 136 -12.70 1.35 19.51
N GLN A 137 -12.64 2.68 19.55
CA GLN A 137 -12.02 3.48 18.50
C GLN A 137 -10.81 4.21 19.05
N GLU A 138 -9.81 4.40 18.19
CA GLU A 138 -8.62 5.21 18.44
C GLU A 138 -8.39 6.19 17.30
N THR A 139 -7.72 7.32 17.60
CA THR A 139 -7.35 8.33 16.61
C THR A 139 -5.87 8.23 16.31
N GLN A 140 -5.54 8.19 15.02
CA GLN A 140 -4.16 8.16 14.53
C GLN A 140 -3.94 9.31 13.55
N ILE A 141 -2.86 10.07 13.74
CA ILE A 141 -2.41 11.09 12.80
C ILE A 141 -1.17 10.56 12.09
N THR A 142 -1.37 10.05 10.88
CA THR A 142 -0.35 9.31 10.14
C THR A 142 -0.26 9.78 8.69
N ARG A 143 0.91 9.55 8.07
CA ARG A 143 1.13 9.85 6.66
C ARG A 143 0.50 8.79 5.76
N LEU A 144 -0.19 9.23 4.72
CA LEU A 144 -0.54 8.41 3.55
C LEU A 144 0.49 8.72 2.45
N VAL A 145 1.05 7.67 1.84
CA VAL A 145 1.99 7.79 0.71
C VAL A 145 1.29 7.19 -0.51
N CYS A 146 1.04 8.01 -1.52
CA CYS A 146 0.43 7.57 -2.77
C CYS A 146 1.49 7.00 -3.72
N VAL A 147 1.12 6.00 -4.52
CA VAL A 147 1.97 5.45 -5.58
C VAL A 147 2.30 6.49 -6.66
N GLU A 148 1.50 7.53 -6.80
CA GLU A 148 1.69 8.67 -7.70
C GLU A 148 2.83 9.63 -7.26
N GLY A 149 3.52 9.35 -6.15
CA GLY A 149 4.69 10.11 -5.71
C GLY A 149 4.41 11.27 -4.75
N TRP A 150 3.18 11.47 -4.30
CA TRP A 150 2.84 12.44 -3.26
C TRP A 150 2.52 11.77 -1.92
N SER A 151 2.58 12.55 -0.85
CA SER A 151 2.14 12.10 0.47
C SER A 151 1.43 13.22 1.24
N ALA A 152 0.54 12.84 2.16
CA ALA A 152 -0.17 13.77 3.02
C ALA A 152 -0.40 13.17 4.41
N ILE A 153 -0.41 14.02 5.43
CA ILE A 153 -0.72 13.64 6.80
C ILE A 153 -2.21 13.85 7.02
N GLY A 154 -2.91 12.81 7.49
CA GLY A 154 -4.33 12.82 7.80
C GLY A 154 -4.61 12.33 9.21
N LYS A 155 -5.74 12.76 9.78
CA LYS A 155 -6.24 12.36 11.08
C LYS A 155 -7.41 11.39 10.89
N TRP A 156 -7.20 10.17 11.34
CA TRP A 156 -8.08 9.04 11.09
C TRP A 156 -8.55 8.44 12.41
N THR A 157 -9.85 8.18 12.54
CA THR A 157 -10.41 7.55 13.74
C THR A 157 -11.20 6.31 13.37
N GLY A 158 -10.97 5.23 14.11
CA GLY A 158 -11.64 3.96 13.90
C GLY A 158 -11.14 2.86 14.82
N SER A 159 -11.54 1.63 14.57
CA SER A 159 -11.19 0.47 15.39
C SER A 159 -9.95 -0.26 14.83
N PRO A 160 -9.00 -0.68 15.67
CA PRO A 160 -7.90 -1.54 15.21
C PRO A 160 -8.43 -2.81 14.56
N LEU A 161 -7.94 -3.13 13.35
CA LEU A 161 -8.40 -4.31 12.62
C LEU A 161 -8.15 -5.61 13.39
N ARG A 162 -7.04 -5.70 14.12
CA ARG A 162 -6.72 -6.87 14.98
C ARG A 162 -7.80 -7.16 16.01
N GLU A 163 -8.44 -6.12 16.59
CA GLU A 163 -9.51 -6.30 17.57
C GLU A 163 -10.79 -6.82 16.91
N PHE A 164 -11.08 -6.37 15.71
CA PHE A 164 -12.18 -6.91 14.91
C PHE A 164 -11.92 -8.37 14.53
N LEU A 165 -10.73 -8.69 14.01
CA LEU A 165 -10.35 -10.06 13.66
C LEU A 165 -10.48 -11.01 14.89
N ARG A 166 -10.07 -10.55 16.07
CA ARG A 166 -10.25 -11.32 17.30
C ARG A 166 -11.73 -11.57 17.63
N ARG A 167 -12.60 -10.56 17.45
CA ARG A 167 -14.06 -10.68 17.74
C ARG A 167 -14.77 -11.64 16.81
N ILE A 168 -14.36 -11.72 15.56
CA ILE A 168 -14.92 -12.68 14.60
C ILE A 168 -14.28 -14.07 14.68
N GLY A 169 -13.33 -14.30 15.59
CA GLY A 169 -12.61 -15.56 15.72
C GLY A 169 -11.79 -15.91 14.48
N ALA A 170 -11.07 -14.93 13.93
CA ALA A 170 -10.23 -15.15 12.76
C ALA A 170 -9.06 -16.09 13.08
N ASP A 171 -8.83 -17.09 12.21
CA ASP A 171 -7.61 -17.91 12.29
C ASP A 171 -6.39 -17.07 11.89
N THR A 172 -5.65 -16.60 12.89
CA THR A 172 -4.45 -15.77 12.68
C THR A 172 -3.27 -16.53 12.07
N ARG A 173 -3.38 -17.84 11.83
CA ARG A 173 -2.40 -18.64 11.08
C ARG A 173 -2.64 -18.55 9.58
N ALA A 174 -3.81 -18.08 9.16
CA ALA A 174 -4.12 -17.79 7.76
C ALA A 174 -3.14 -16.76 7.19
N LYS A 175 -2.85 -16.87 5.90
CA LYS A 175 -1.83 -16.03 5.25
C LYS A 175 -2.30 -14.64 4.90
N TYR A 176 -3.58 -14.49 4.56
CA TYR A 176 -4.12 -13.28 3.94
C TYR A 176 -5.41 -12.82 4.60
N VAL A 177 -5.59 -11.49 4.62
CA VAL A 177 -6.89 -10.84 4.79
C VAL A 177 -7.20 -10.12 3.49
N TRP A 178 -8.34 -10.43 2.90
CA TRP A 178 -8.81 -9.87 1.63
C TRP A 178 -10.00 -8.93 1.88
N PHE A 179 -10.09 -7.91 1.04
CA PHE A 179 -11.13 -6.88 1.12
C PHE A 179 -11.80 -6.72 -0.24
N ARG A 180 -13.13 -6.62 -0.24
CA ARG A 180 -13.95 -6.22 -1.40
C ARG A 180 -14.64 -4.90 -1.09
N CYS A 181 -14.66 -4.00 -2.07
CA CYS A 181 -15.24 -2.67 -2.00
C CYS A 181 -16.49 -2.54 -2.88
N ALA A 182 -17.29 -1.51 -2.64
CA ALA A 182 -18.58 -1.30 -3.34
C ALA A 182 -18.42 -1.12 -4.86
N GLU A 183 -17.30 -0.48 -5.30
CA GLU A 183 -17.00 -0.19 -6.71
C GLU A 183 -16.30 -1.35 -7.45
N GLY A 184 -16.27 -2.53 -6.85
CA GLY A 184 -15.56 -3.70 -7.42
C GLY A 184 -14.06 -3.70 -7.17
N TYR A 185 -13.50 -2.67 -6.51
CA TYR A 185 -12.12 -2.70 -6.05
C TYR A 185 -11.92 -3.84 -5.05
N SER A 186 -10.79 -4.52 -5.15
CA SER A 186 -10.36 -5.49 -4.15
C SER A 186 -8.87 -5.40 -3.91
N THR A 187 -8.42 -5.84 -2.75
CA THR A 187 -7.00 -5.99 -2.41
C THR A 187 -6.85 -6.99 -1.28
N SER A 188 -5.65 -7.50 -1.09
CA SER A 188 -5.32 -8.39 0.03
C SER A 188 -4.05 -7.95 0.73
N ILE A 189 -3.94 -8.27 2.00
CA ILE A 189 -2.74 -8.03 2.82
C ILE A 189 -2.32 -9.32 3.53
N ASP A 190 -1.09 -9.39 3.96
CA ASP A 190 -0.60 -10.44 4.84
C ASP A 190 -1.17 -10.31 6.26
N MET A 191 -1.32 -11.42 6.96
CA MET A 191 -1.82 -11.44 8.34
C MET A 191 -1.00 -10.58 9.30
N PRO A 192 0.35 -10.54 9.27
CA PRO A 192 1.13 -9.62 10.08
C PRO A 192 0.77 -8.13 9.87
N THR A 193 0.48 -7.72 8.65
CA THR A 193 -0.03 -6.36 8.35
C THR A 193 -1.44 -6.15 8.91
N ALA A 194 -2.32 -7.15 8.82
CA ALA A 194 -3.67 -7.06 9.36
C ALA A 194 -3.67 -6.93 10.90
N LEU A 195 -2.75 -7.62 11.57
CA LEU A 195 -2.56 -7.59 13.02
C LEU A 195 -1.72 -6.41 13.51
N HIS A 196 -1.13 -5.62 12.59
CA HIS A 196 -0.31 -4.47 12.95
C HIS A 196 -1.10 -3.45 13.81
N PRO A 197 -0.51 -2.90 14.89
CA PRO A 197 -1.23 -2.00 15.80
C PRO A 197 -1.93 -0.81 15.13
N GLN A 198 -1.36 -0.29 14.04
CA GLN A 198 -1.89 0.87 13.33
C GLN A 198 -2.76 0.52 12.11
N THR A 199 -2.99 -0.77 11.83
CA THR A 199 -3.98 -1.15 10.81
C THR A 199 -5.39 -0.98 11.40
N GLN A 200 -6.20 -0.13 10.78
CA GLN A 200 -7.43 0.41 11.35
C GLN A 200 -8.60 0.32 10.36
N MET A 201 -9.74 -0.14 10.86
CA MET A 201 -11.05 0.05 10.24
C MET A 201 -11.47 1.50 10.55
N THR A 202 -11.39 2.38 9.58
CA THR A 202 -11.53 3.83 9.78
C THR A 202 -12.94 4.27 9.45
N PHE A 203 -13.56 5.00 10.37
CA PHE A 203 -14.95 5.48 10.31
C PHE A 203 -15.05 7.00 10.29
N LYS A 204 -13.99 7.72 10.74
CA LYS A 204 -13.97 9.17 10.80
C LYS A 204 -12.67 9.73 10.20
N PHE A 205 -12.80 10.90 9.62
CA PHE A 205 -11.68 11.69 9.13
C PHE A 205 -11.76 13.11 9.72
N ASP A 206 -10.64 13.56 10.29
CA ASP A 206 -10.49 14.90 10.91
C ASP A 206 -11.56 15.25 11.96
N GLY A 207 -12.06 14.23 12.67
CA GLY A 207 -13.09 14.35 13.71
C GLY A 207 -14.53 14.13 13.25
N GLU A 208 -14.80 14.26 11.96
CA GLU A 208 -16.12 14.08 11.35
C GLU A 208 -16.33 12.66 10.82
N ILE A 209 -17.56 12.26 10.55
CA ILE A 209 -17.88 11.02 9.84
C ILE A 209 -17.07 10.99 8.54
N LEU A 210 -16.55 9.81 8.20
CA LEU A 210 -15.72 9.62 7.02
C LEU A 210 -16.45 10.09 5.76
N PRO A 211 -15.96 11.14 5.06
CA PRO A 211 -16.59 11.60 3.82
C PRO A 211 -16.62 10.52 2.74
N ARG A 212 -17.66 10.53 1.90
CA ARG A 212 -17.83 9.62 0.75
C ARG A 212 -16.53 9.50 -0.06
N LYS A 213 -15.92 10.60 -0.47
CA LYS A 213 -14.66 10.62 -1.25
C LYS A 213 -13.48 9.93 -0.57
N TYR A 214 -13.50 9.83 0.74
CA TYR A 214 -12.44 9.16 1.50
C TYR A 214 -12.79 7.74 1.90
N GLY A 215 -14.00 7.25 1.58
CA GLY A 215 -14.35 5.85 1.68
C GLY A 215 -15.47 5.49 2.66
N PHE A 216 -16.43 6.43 2.93
CA PHE A 216 -17.64 6.10 3.70
C PHE A 216 -18.32 4.84 3.11
N PRO A 217 -18.87 3.92 3.91
CA PRO A 217 -19.01 3.92 5.38
C PRO A 217 -17.73 3.53 6.13
N MET A 218 -16.84 2.77 5.50
CA MET A 218 -15.63 2.25 6.13
C MET A 218 -14.46 2.18 5.14
N LYS A 219 -13.30 2.59 5.61
CA LYS A 219 -12.02 2.44 4.92
C LYS A 219 -11.08 1.63 5.81
N VAL A 220 -10.22 0.80 5.21
CA VAL A 220 -9.08 0.25 5.97
C VAL A 220 -7.88 1.15 5.77
N ARG A 221 -7.27 1.59 6.86
CA ARG A 221 -6.09 2.44 6.88
C ARG A 221 -4.88 1.67 7.37
N MET A 222 -3.80 1.69 6.58
CA MET A 222 -2.53 1.02 6.86
C MET A 222 -1.38 1.99 6.61
N PRO A 223 -0.85 2.67 7.64
CA PRO A 223 0.22 3.66 7.46
C PRO A 223 1.56 3.05 7.04
N THR A 224 1.72 1.75 7.14
CA THR A 224 2.90 0.99 6.72
C THR A 224 2.83 0.50 5.26
N LYS A 225 1.77 0.87 4.52
CA LYS A 225 1.55 0.46 3.14
C LYS A 225 1.25 1.66 2.23
N LEU A 226 1.57 1.52 0.95
CA LEU A 226 1.19 2.50 -0.06
C LEU A 226 -0.33 2.74 -0.12
N GLY A 227 -0.74 3.90 -0.59
CA GLY A 227 -2.12 4.38 -0.56
C GLY A 227 -3.14 3.44 -1.20
N PHE A 228 -2.80 2.79 -2.30
CA PHE A 228 -3.71 1.86 -2.98
C PHE A 228 -4.01 0.60 -2.15
N LYS A 229 -3.14 0.23 -1.21
CA LYS A 229 -3.41 -0.87 -0.26
C LYS A 229 -4.43 -0.49 0.82
N ASN A 230 -4.92 0.75 0.86
CA ASN A 230 -5.88 1.24 1.84
C ASN A 230 -7.30 1.29 1.22
N PRO A 231 -8.04 0.14 1.15
CA PRO A 231 -9.31 0.05 0.46
C PRO A 231 -10.36 0.98 1.07
N LYS A 232 -11.18 1.60 0.20
CA LYS A 232 -12.30 2.47 0.53
C LYS A 232 -13.63 1.72 0.33
N HIS A 233 -14.71 2.21 0.94
CA HIS A 233 -16.05 1.66 0.73
C HIS A 233 -16.09 0.13 0.91
N VAL A 234 -15.40 -0.36 1.96
CA VAL A 234 -15.22 -1.80 2.18
C VAL A 234 -16.55 -2.47 2.51
N MET A 235 -16.92 -3.48 1.75
CA MET A 235 -18.17 -4.25 1.88
C MET A 235 -17.92 -5.64 2.45
N GLU A 236 -16.70 -6.18 2.33
CA GLU A 236 -16.39 -7.52 2.81
C GLU A 236 -14.95 -7.61 3.30
N ILE A 237 -14.77 -8.38 4.36
CA ILE A 237 -13.48 -8.84 4.88
C ILE A 237 -13.48 -10.36 4.91
N ALA A 238 -12.52 -11.00 4.24
CA ALA A 238 -12.35 -12.44 4.26
C ALA A 238 -10.94 -12.86 4.70
N VAL A 239 -10.87 -13.84 5.59
CA VAL A 239 -9.60 -14.44 6.05
C VAL A 239 -9.33 -15.71 5.26
N THR A 240 -8.14 -15.86 4.67
CA THR A 240 -7.90 -16.97 3.73
C THR A 240 -6.42 -17.35 3.60
N ASP A 241 -6.18 -18.62 3.28
CA ASP A 241 -4.85 -19.12 2.87
C ASP A 241 -4.58 -18.98 1.37
N LYS A 242 -5.63 -18.68 0.58
CA LYS A 242 -5.52 -18.51 -0.86
C LYS A 242 -5.22 -17.05 -1.19
N TYR A 243 -4.26 -16.84 -2.08
CA TYR A 243 -4.04 -15.54 -2.68
C TYR A 243 -5.20 -15.24 -3.65
N LEU A 244 -5.98 -14.22 -3.37
CA LEU A 244 -7.14 -13.82 -4.16
C LEU A 244 -6.87 -12.64 -5.10
N GLY A 245 -5.60 -12.19 -5.19
CA GLY A 245 -5.25 -11.04 -6.01
C GLY A 245 -5.73 -9.71 -5.43
N GLY A 246 -5.95 -8.78 -6.31
CA GLY A 246 -6.47 -7.44 -6.06
C GLY A 246 -6.43 -6.62 -7.34
N TYR A 247 -7.23 -5.55 -7.42
CA TYR A 247 -7.40 -4.74 -8.63
C TYR A 247 -6.07 -4.27 -9.24
N TRP A 248 -5.17 -3.69 -8.44
CA TRP A 248 -3.87 -3.23 -8.91
C TRP A 248 -2.83 -4.33 -8.98
N GLU A 249 -2.89 -5.29 -8.06
CA GLU A 249 -1.99 -6.44 -8.01
C GLU A 249 -2.11 -7.30 -9.27
N ASP A 250 -3.34 -7.47 -9.79
CA ASP A 250 -3.61 -8.22 -11.02
C ASP A 250 -3.14 -7.45 -12.26
N GLN A 251 -2.92 -6.14 -12.15
CA GLN A 251 -2.29 -5.29 -13.17
C GLN A 251 -0.77 -5.19 -13.01
N GLY A 252 -0.15 -6.00 -12.14
CA GLY A 252 1.30 -6.11 -11.98
C GLY A 252 1.92 -5.18 -10.91
N TYR A 253 1.11 -4.46 -10.13
CA TYR A 253 1.63 -3.70 -9.00
C TYR A 253 2.13 -4.63 -7.90
N ASN A 254 3.15 -4.17 -7.16
CA ASN A 254 3.72 -4.95 -6.06
C ASN A 254 2.67 -5.23 -4.99
N TRP A 255 2.43 -6.51 -4.69
CA TRP A 255 1.41 -6.91 -3.73
C TRP A 255 1.72 -6.44 -2.30
N PHE A 256 2.98 -6.56 -1.85
CA PHE A 256 3.32 -6.22 -0.47
C PHE A 256 3.29 -4.70 -0.22
N SER A 257 3.86 -3.92 -1.13
CA SER A 257 3.84 -2.44 -1.12
C SER A 257 4.10 -1.80 0.25
N GLY A 258 5.11 -2.27 0.94
CA GLY A 258 5.56 -1.77 2.24
C GLY A 258 6.25 -0.41 2.15
N LEU A 259 6.24 0.35 3.28
CA LEU A 259 6.89 1.64 3.47
C LEU A 259 7.99 1.56 4.53
#